data_9cd7d15871fe7523fc874241b0b4095f
#
_entry.id   9cd7d15871fe7523fc874241b0b4095f
#
_cell.length_a   1.000
_cell.length_b   1.000
_cell.length_c   1.000
_cell.angle_alpha   90.00
_cell.angle_beta   90.00
_cell.angle_gamma   90.00
#
_symmetry.space_group_name_H-M   'P 1'
#
loop_
_entity.id
_entity.type
_entity.pdbx_description
1 polymer ?
#
loop_
_entity_poly.entity_id
_entity_poly.type
_entity_poly.pdbx_seq_one_letter_code
_entity_poly.pdbx_strand_id
1 'polypeptide(L)'
;MSVVTLQIAGPADYSTENPALDFFYTLFNGIAEVPLFSSPITGILILAGVILASRYAGAMMVISGLVGAGTAILLGAPYGLVTFGLFGYNSILTGMAFWSGPFVKTNKATFWISVYGAAVTAVVWMAFAHLMGDMFILDGVANSWAIPGFTSSFIFTTWTMMYATQRYGRDIWPGPPPPPSAAKLLTASSNPDTKEDFKWTAKEFMMATLKGVSQVTFVENWKTGIFWVVGLTLAFELAPIANFDGDSMNQDRPWWTNGFTAQWNPASPLFLAGAMALIGSAIGAACAILTKIPTAEIRLGLHGFNNVLVMIALTSFIPLTAQSFLIAVFMTVACSLFVMPALQRFFGMWGLPALTGPFVFTAWIALLGISGFENIPAGIGWSRP
;
A
#
# COMPACT_ATOMS: atom_id res chain seq x y z
N MET A 1 -2.16 0.02 -40.92
CA MET A 1 -1.71 0.22 -39.54
C MET A 1 -2.56 -0.72 -38.69
N SER A 2 -2.01 -1.87 -38.36
CA SER A 2 -2.67 -2.81 -37.46
C SER A 2 -2.56 -2.27 -36.05
N VAL A 3 -3.69 -1.86 -35.50
CA VAL A 3 -3.83 -1.58 -34.07
C VAL A 3 -3.53 -2.90 -33.36
N VAL A 4 -2.36 -3.01 -32.76
CA VAL A 4 -2.09 -4.06 -31.79
C VAL A 4 -2.95 -3.72 -30.58
N THR A 5 -4.14 -4.28 -30.54
CA THR A 5 -4.95 -4.35 -29.34
C THR A 5 -4.12 -5.20 -28.37
N LEU A 6 -3.39 -4.55 -27.45
CA LEU A 6 -2.92 -5.25 -26.26
C LEU A 6 -4.20 -5.71 -25.54
N GLN A 7 -4.58 -6.96 -25.77
CA GLN A 7 -5.41 -7.66 -24.81
C GLN A 7 -4.55 -7.68 -23.53
N ILE A 8 -4.88 -6.79 -22.63
CA ILE A 8 -4.37 -6.89 -21.26
C ILE A 8 -5.02 -8.18 -20.78
N ALA A 9 -4.23 -9.24 -20.71
CA ALA A 9 -4.67 -10.44 -20.04
C ALA A 9 -5.20 -9.99 -18.68
N GLY A 10 -6.43 -10.36 -18.36
CA GLY A 10 -7.01 -10.08 -17.05
C GLY A 10 -6.02 -10.47 -15.96
N PRO A 11 -6.19 -10.01 -14.74
CA PRO A 11 -5.29 -10.36 -13.64
C PRO A 11 -5.11 -11.85 -13.65
N ALA A 12 -3.89 -12.30 -13.39
CA ALA A 12 -3.60 -13.73 -13.32
C ALA A 12 -4.67 -14.40 -12.47
N ASP A 13 -5.41 -15.32 -13.08
CA ASP A 13 -6.45 -16.02 -12.37
C ASP A 13 -5.76 -17.05 -11.46
N TYR A 14 -5.68 -16.72 -10.16
CA TYR A 14 -5.20 -17.65 -9.14
C TYR A 14 -6.29 -18.64 -8.71
N SER A 15 -7.46 -18.60 -9.34
CA SER A 15 -8.48 -19.60 -9.05
C SER A 15 -8.01 -20.98 -9.49
N THR A 16 -8.20 -21.93 -8.62
CA THR A 16 -7.87 -23.34 -8.83
C THR A 16 -9.12 -24.17 -8.64
N GLU A 17 -9.10 -25.45 -8.96
CA GLU A 17 -10.18 -26.35 -8.62
C GLU A 17 -10.17 -26.76 -7.12
N ASN A 18 -9.18 -26.25 -6.36
CA ASN A 18 -9.01 -26.58 -4.95
C ASN A 18 -9.38 -25.40 -4.04
N PRO A 19 -10.53 -25.44 -3.35
CA PRO A 19 -10.99 -24.36 -2.49
C PRO A 19 -10.02 -23.98 -1.35
N ALA A 20 -9.22 -24.94 -0.86
CA ALA A 20 -8.25 -24.64 0.20
C ALA A 20 -7.08 -23.83 -0.33
N LEU A 21 -6.66 -24.08 -1.57
CA LEU A 21 -5.61 -23.33 -2.24
C LEU A 21 -6.11 -21.95 -2.62
N ASP A 22 -7.34 -21.83 -3.10
CA ASP A 22 -7.98 -20.55 -3.39
C ASP A 22 -8.12 -19.68 -2.15
N PHE A 23 -8.51 -20.27 -1.02
CA PHE A 23 -8.51 -19.57 0.27
C PHE A 23 -7.12 -19.07 0.66
N PHE A 24 -6.10 -19.89 0.47
CA PHE A 24 -4.72 -19.55 0.74
C PHE A 24 -4.27 -18.37 -0.13
N TYR A 25 -4.53 -18.39 -1.44
CA TYR A 25 -4.22 -17.28 -2.34
C TYR A 25 -4.99 -16.01 -1.96
N THR A 26 -6.30 -16.11 -1.77
CA THR A 26 -7.15 -14.97 -1.37
C THR A 26 -6.59 -14.24 -0.15
N LEU A 27 -6.21 -15.00 0.88
CA LEU A 27 -5.70 -14.41 2.12
C LEU A 27 -4.32 -13.78 1.92
N PHE A 28 -3.36 -14.55 1.42
CA PHE A 28 -1.97 -14.11 1.40
C PHE A 28 -1.65 -13.15 0.25
N ASN A 29 -2.29 -13.29 -0.90
CA ASN A 29 -2.23 -12.27 -1.94
C ASN A 29 -2.89 -10.97 -1.47
N GLY A 30 -4.05 -11.04 -0.78
CA GLY A 30 -4.66 -9.85 -0.20
C GLY A 30 -3.76 -9.08 0.77
N ILE A 31 -2.94 -9.79 1.55
CA ILE A 31 -1.93 -9.13 2.40
C ILE A 31 -0.78 -8.58 1.55
N ALA A 32 -0.33 -9.32 0.56
CA ALA A 32 0.77 -8.92 -0.31
C ALA A 32 0.41 -7.75 -1.23
N GLU A 33 -0.87 -7.58 -1.58
CA GLU A 33 -1.35 -6.44 -2.37
C GLU A 33 -1.26 -5.09 -1.62
N VAL A 34 -1.06 -5.08 -0.31
CA VAL A 34 -0.80 -3.84 0.42
C VAL A 34 0.40 -3.08 -0.16
N PRO A 35 1.55 -3.70 -0.46
CA PRO A 35 2.63 -3.13 -1.25
C PRO A 35 2.51 -3.36 -2.76
N LEU A 36 1.34 -3.68 -3.30
CA LEU A 36 1.07 -3.87 -4.73
C LEU A 36 1.71 -5.13 -5.36
N PHE A 37 1.72 -6.25 -4.63
CA PHE A 37 2.26 -7.53 -5.08
C PHE A 37 1.30 -8.68 -4.83
N SER A 38 1.00 -9.49 -5.85
CA SER A 38 0.30 -10.76 -5.68
C SER A 38 1.29 -11.88 -5.45
N SER A 39 1.74 -12.03 -4.21
CA SER A 39 2.70 -13.05 -3.82
C SER A 39 2.37 -13.63 -2.44
N PRO A 40 1.93 -14.88 -2.35
CA PRO A 40 1.61 -15.51 -1.07
C PRO A 40 2.76 -15.48 -0.08
N ILE A 41 4.00 -15.65 -0.56
CA ILE A 41 5.18 -15.64 0.32
C ILE A 41 5.40 -14.26 0.94
N THR A 42 5.20 -13.20 0.15
CA THR A 42 5.23 -11.82 0.65
C THR A 42 4.16 -11.62 1.71
N GLY A 43 2.94 -12.09 1.46
CA GLY A 43 1.83 -12.00 2.40
C GLY A 43 2.11 -12.75 3.71
N ILE A 44 2.67 -13.95 3.65
CA ILE A 44 3.06 -14.74 4.83
C ILE A 44 4.12 -13.99 5.65
N LEU A 45 5.14 -13.45 5.01
CA LEU A 45 6.22 -12.75 5.69
C LEU A 45 5.74 -11.43 6.30
N ILE A 46 4.89 -10.67 5.59
CA ILE A 46 4.27 -9.46 6.14
C ILE A 46 3.43 -9.81 7.37
N LEU A 47 2.56 -10.82 7.27
CA LEU A 47 1.72 -11.26 8.39
C LEU A 47 2.57 -11.70 9.59
N ALA A 48 3.59 -12.51 9.35
CA ALA A 48 4.52 -12.95 10.40
C ALA A 48 5.18 -11.75 11.10
N GLY A 49 5.67 -10.78 10.33
CA GLY A 49 6.27 -9.55 10.86
C GLY A 49 5.26 -8.72 11.68
N VAL A 50 4.02 -8.62 11.23
CA VAL A 50 2.95 -7.92 11.96
C VAL A 50 2.58 -8.65 13.24
N ILE A 51 2.43 -9.99 13.22
CA ILE A 51 2.15 -10.79 14.42
C ILE A 51 3.24 -10.65 15.47
N LEU A 52 4.51 -10.64 15.06
CA LEU A 52 5.65 -10.42 15.96
C LEU A 52 5.61 -9.07 16.68
N ALA A 53 5.05 -8.06 16.04
CA ALA A 53 4.88 -6.74 16.66
C ALA A 53 3.59 -6.66 17.49
N SER A 54 2.49 -7.19 16.95
CA SER A 54 1.17 -7.17 17.58
C SER A 54 0.31 -8.30 17.06
N ARG A 55 0.01 -9.28 17.93
CA ARG A 55 -0.92 -10.36 17.60
C ARG A 55 -2.34 -9.86 17.27
N TYR A 56 -2.75 -8.74 17.87
CA TYR A 56 -4.05 -8.14 17.59
C TYR A 56 -4.08 -7.50 16.21
N ALA A 57 -2.99 -6.84 15.79
CA ALA A 57 -2.85 -6.30 14.44
C ALA A 57 -2.86 -7.43 13.40
N GLY A 58 -2.13 -8.52 13.65
CA GLY A 58 -2.13 -9.69 12.78
C GLY A 58 -3.51 -10.35 12.67
N ALA A 59 -4.23 -10.49 13.79
CA ALA A 59 -5.60 -11.03 13.78
C ALA A 59 -6.54 -10.12 12.96
N MET A 60 -6.47 -8.80 13.15
CA MET A 60 -7.31 -7.86 12.40
C MET A 60 -6.95 -7.84 10.91
N MET A 61 -5.68 -7.95 10.56
CA MET A 61 -5.23 -8.10 9.17
C MET A 61 -5.92 -9.30 8.49
N VAL A 62 -5.93 -10.46 9.13
CA VAL A 62 -6.59 -11.67 8.61
C VAL A 62 -8.10 -11.48 8.54
N ILE A 63 -8.74 -11.04 9.63
CA ILE A 63 -10.20 -10.86 9.69
C ILE A 63 -10.67 -9.90 8.61
N SER A 64 -10.03 -8.73 8.50
CA SER A 64 -10.45 -7.69 7.56
C SER A 64 -10.22 -8.09 6.11
N GLY A 65 -9.12 -8.78 5.82
CA GLY A 65 -8.85 -9.31 4.48
C GLY A 65 -9.91 -10.33 4.05
N LEU A 66 -10.26 -11.26 4.94
CA LEU A 66 -11.30 -12.26 4.68
C LEU A 66 -12.70 -11.63 4.58
N VAL A 67 -13.00 -10.61 5.38
CA VAL A 67 -14.28 -9.88 5.29
C VAL A 67 -14.38 -9.17 3.95
N GLY A 68 -13.33 -8.49 3.50
CA GLY A 68 -13.33 -7.84 2.19
C GLY A 68 -13.51 -8.83 1.04
N ALA A 69 -12.74 -9.90 1.03
CA ALA A 69 -12.85 -10.96 0.03
C ALA A 69 -14.23 -11.67 0.09
N GLY A 70 -14.70 -12.00 1.28
CA GLY A 70 -16.03 -12.63 1.47
C GLY A 70 -17.17 -11.72 0.99
N THR A 71 -17.08 -10.40 1.24
CA THR A 71 -18.05 -9.43 0.73
C THR A 71 -18.04 -9.39 -0.80
N ALA A 72 -16.87 -9.42 -1.42
CA ALA A 72 -16.73 -9.45 -2.88
C ALA A 72 -17.36 -10.72 -3.47
N ILE A 73 -17.11 -11.90 -2.88
CA ILE A 73 -17.71 -13.16 -3.30
C ILE A 73 -19.24 -13.11 -3.18
N LEU A 74 -19.76 -12.65 -2.04
CA LEU A 74 -21.20 -12.54 -1.81
C LEU A 74 -21.90 -11.61 -2.79
N LEU A 75 -21.20 -10.58 -3.27
CA LEU A 75 -21.71 -9.62 -4.25
C LEU A 75 -21.44 -10.04 -5.70
N GLY A 76 -20.84 -11.20 -5.94
CA GLY A 76 -20.62 -11.74 -7.28
C GLY A 76 -19.45 -11.09 -8.03
N ALA A 77 -18.42 -10.64 -7.32
CA ALA A 77 -17.20 -10.16 -7.96
C ALA A 77 -16.51 -11.29 -8.75
N PRO A 78 -15.79 -10.96 -9.85
CA PRO A 78 -15.00 -11.96 -10.57
C PRO A 78 -14.04 -12.68 -9.63
N TYR A 79 -14.12 -14.02 -9.61
CA TYR A 79 -13.42 -14.83 -8.62
C TYR A 79 -11.89 -14.72 -8.73
N GLY A 80 -11.36 -14.61 -9.94
CA GLY A 80 -9.94 -14.36 -10.17
C GLY A 80 -9.42 -13.08 -9.52
N LEU A 81 -10.22 -12.01 -9.47
CA LEU A 81 -9.84 -10.77 -8.76
C LEU A 81 -9.80 -10.97 -7.25
N VAL A 82 -10.63 -11.86 -6.73
CA VAL A 82 -10.65 -12.19 -5.29
C VAL A 82 -9.41 -13.00 -4.92
N THR A 83 -9.09 -14.04 -5.67
CA THR A 83 -7.90 -14.88 -5.43
C THR A 83 -6.59 -14.14 -5.73
N PHE A 84 -6.63 -13.15 -6.60
CA PHE A 84 -5.53 -12.22 -6.81
C PHE A 84 -5.26 -11.32 -5.60
N GLY A 85 -6.28 -11.06 -4.74
CA GLY A 85 -6.12 -10.30 -3.50
C GLY A 85 -6.68 -8.87 -3.53
N LEU A 86 -7.27 -8.42 -4.64
CA LEU A 86 -7.67 -7.02 -4.85
C LEU A 86 -8.74 -6.51 -3.89
N PHE A 87 -9.57 -7.37 -3.34
CA PHE A 87 -10.58 -7.01 -2.33
C PHE A 87 -10.07 -7.09 -0.91
N GLY A 88 -8.91 -7.74 -0.70
CA GLY A 88 -8.31 -7.94 0.62
C GLY A 88 -7.58 -6.71 1.13
N TYR A 89 -6.64 -6.16 0.36
CA TYR A 89 -5.63 -5.22 0.84
C TYR A 89 -6.19 -3.91 1.40
N ASN A 90 -7.13 -3.28 0.71
CA ASN A 90 -7.76 -2.04 1.20
C ASN A 90 -8.64 -2.31 2.43
N SER A 91 -9.36 -3.44 2.44
CA SER A 91 -10.15 -3.89 3.58
C SER A 91 -9.30 -4.15 4.81
N ILE A 92 -8.10 -4.72 4.62
CA ILE A 92 -7.08 -4.89 5.67
C ILE A 92 -6.71 -3.55 6.29
N LEU A 93 -6.35 -2.56 5.46
CA LEU A 93 -5.94 -1.25 5.94
C LEU A 93 -7.07 -0.54 6.70
N THR A 94 -8.31 -0.60 6.19
CA THR A 94 -9.47 -0.02 6.87
C THR A 94 -9.71 -0.69 8.22
N GLY A 95 -9.75 -2.01 8.27
CA GLY A 95 -9.99 -2.72 9.53
C GLY A 95 -8.91 -2.47 10.57
N MET A 96 -7.65 -2.49 10.16
CA MET A 96 -6.52 -2.20 11.04
C MET A 96 -6.54 -0.75 11.55
N ALA A 97 -6.95 0.21 10.72
CA ALA A 97 -7.05 1.61 11.13
C ALA A 97 -8.04 1.82 12.29
N PHE A 98 -9.15 1.07 12.30
CA PHE A 98 -10.20 1.23 13.30
C PHE A 98 -10.00 0.41 14.58
N TRP A 99 -9.24 -0.67 14.53
CA TRP A 99 -9.15 -1.55 15.72
C TRP A 99 -7.74 -1.80 16.24
N SER A 100 -6.74 -1.84 15.40
CA SER A 100 -5.35 -2.13 15.80
C SER A 100 -4.36 -1.02 15.48
N GLY A 101 -4.79 -0.04 14.70
CA GLY A 101 -3.98 1.10 14.31
C GLY A 101 -3.93 2.20 15.37
N PRO A 102 -3.17 3.25 15.11
CA PRO A 102 -2.91 4.33 16.08
C PRO A 102 -4.07 5.34 16.20
N PHE A 103 -5.15 5.19 15.40
CA PHE A 103 -6.13 6.25 15.25
C PHE A 103 -7.29 6.14 16.24
N VAL A 104 -7.59 4.94 16.74
CA VAL A 104 -8.72 4.68 17.59
C VAL A 104 -8.36 3.73 18.72
N LYS A 105 -8.79 4.04 19.94
CA LYS A 105 -8.65 3.12 21.07
C LYS A 105 -9.56 1.92 20.88
N THR A 106 -9.00 0.72 21.03
CA THR A 106 -9.72 -0.53 20.82
C THR A 106 -10.80 -0.80 21.87
N ASN A 107 -12.00 -1.14 21.42
CA ASN A 107 -13.09 -1.67 22.22
C ASN A 107 -13.96 -2.60 21.35
N LYS A 108 -15.06 -3.15 21.92
CA LYS A 108 -15.97 -4.03 21.19
C LYS A 108 -16.69 -3.32 20.03
N ALA A 109 -17.05 -2.06 20.20
CA ALA A 109 -17.73 -1.28 19.16
C ALA A 109 -16.78 -0.99 18.00
N THR A 110 -15.53 -0.58 18.28
CA THR A 110 -14.55 -0.32 17.25
C THR A 110 -14.13 -1.59 16.50
N PHE A 111 -14.21 -2.77 17.13
CA PHE A 111 -14.05 -4.03 16.45
C PHE A 111 -15.12 -4.23 15.36
N TRP A 112 -16.40 -4.05 15.70
CA TRP A 112 -17.49 -4.20 14.73
C TRP A 112 -17.48 -3.11 13.66
N ILE A 113 -17.08 -1.88 14.02
CA ILE A 113 -16.85 -0.80 13.06
C ILE A 113 -15.73 -1.19 12.07
N SER A 114 -14.67 -1.85 12.55
CA SER A 114 -13.58 -2.35 11.68
C SER A 114 -14.08 -3.41 10.69
N VAL A 115 -14.84 -4.37 11.18
CA VAL A 115 -15.43 -5.44 10.34
C VAL A 115 -16.37 -4.85 9.29
N TYR A 116 -17.26 -3.97 9.70
CA TYR A 116 -18.17 -3.27 8.77
C TYR A 116 -17.40 -2.40 7.77
N GLY A 117 -16.41 -1.65 8.22
CA GLY A 117 -15.56 -0.84 7.37
C GLY A 117 -14.80 -1.67 6.32
N ALA A 118 -14.30 -2.83 6.70
CA ALA A 118 -13.65 -3.74 5.76
C ALA A 118 -14.62 -4.22 4.66
N ALA A 119 -15.86 -4.55 5.01
CA ALA A 119 -16.89 -4.92 4.03
C ALA A 119 -17.24 -3.75 3.09
N VAL A 120 -17.47 -2.55 3.64
CA VAL A 120 -17.74 -1.35 2.84
C VAL A 120 -16.59 -1.03 1.90
N THR A 121 -15.34 -1.20 2.36
CA THR A 121 -14.17 -0.93 1.54
C THR A 121 -14.09 -1.81 0.29
N ALA A 122 -14.55 -3.06 0.34
CA ALA A 122 -14.61 -3.91 -0.83
C ALA A 122 -15.59 -3.36 -1.90
N VAL A 123 -16.73 -2.82 -1.46
CA VAL A 123 -17.70 -2.17 -2.36
C VAL A 123 -17.12 -0.87 -2.95
N VAL A 124 -16.49 -0.06 -2.10
CA VAL A 124 -15.84 1.19 -2.54
C VAL A 124 -14.68 0.90 -3.49
N TRP A 125 -13.96 -0.21 -3.29
CA TRP A 125 -12.91 -0.63 -4.22
C TRP A 125 -13.47 -0.87 -5.62
N MET A 126 -14.56 -1.61 -5.75
CA MET A 126 -15.21 -1.84 -7.03
C MET A 126 -15.67 -0.53 -7.69
N ALA A 127 -16.22 0.41 -6.90
CA ALA A 127 -16.63 1.70 -7.40
C ALA A 127 -15.45 2.53 -7.95
N PHE A 128 -14.32 2.54 -7.24
CA PHE A 128 -13.10 3.21 -7.72
C PHE A 128 -12.52 2.53 -8.94
N ALA A 129 -12.51 1.20 -8.98
CA ALA A 129 -12.05 0.46 -10.13
C ALA A 129 -12.85 0.84 -11.40
N HIS A 130 -14.17 0.92 -11.31
CA HIS A 130 -14.99 1.39 -12.43
C HIS A 130 -14.78 2.88 -12.77
N LEU A 131 -14.66 3.74 -11.74
CA LEU A 131 -14.46 5.18 -11.94
C LEU A 131 -13.12 5.50 -12.61
N MET A 132 -12.07 4.82 -12.21
CA MET A 132 -10.71 5.03 -12.70
C MET A 132 -10.44 4.30 -14.02
N GLY A 133 -11.41 3.53 -14.53
CA GLY A 133 -11.20 2.68 -15.68
C GLY A 133 -10.13 1.64 -15.40
N ASP A 134 -10.13 1.10 -14.18
CA ASP A 134 -9.12 0.15 -13.74
C ASP A 134 -9.01 -0.97 -14.78
N MET A 135 -7.81 -1.11 -15.27
CA MET A 135 -7.43 -2.02 -16.35
C MET A 135 -7.75 -3.49 -16.06
N PHE A 136 -8.04 -3.83 -14.79
CA PHE A 136 -8.41 -5.18 -14.38
C PHE A 136 -9.89 -5.52 -14.60
N ILE A 137 -10.76 -4.54 -14.81
CA ILE A 137 -12.22 -4.75 -14.80
C ILE A 137 -12.84 -4.51 -16.16
N LEU A 138 -12.25 -3.66 -16.99
CA LEU A 138 -12.81 -3.29 -18.26
C LEU A 138 -12.24 -4.17 -19.38
N ASP A 139 -12.82 -5.36 -19.57
CA ASP A 139 -12.57 -6.20 -20.73
C ASP A 139 -12.77 -5.39 -22.02
N GLY A 140 -11.70 -5.18 -22.76
CA GLY A 140 -11.73 -4.66 -24.12
C GLY A 140 -11.91 -3.15 -24.28
N VAL A 141 -12.06 -2.36 -23.22
CA VAL A 141 -12.03 -0.90 -23.30
C VAL A 141 -10.63 -0.43 -22.98
N ALA A 142 -9.79 -0.28 -23.99
CA ALA A 142 -8.53 0.42 -23.89
C ALA A 142 -8.81 1.92 -23.58
N ASN A 143 -9.17 2.22 -22.35
CA ASN A 143 -9.18 3.58 -21.88
C ASN A 143 -7.72 3.98 -21.68
N SER A 144 -7.25 4.92 -22.47
CA SER A 144 -5.92 5.52 -22.39
C SER A 144 -5.63 6.19 -21.04
N TRP A 145 -6.54 6.11 -20.08
CA TRP A 145 -6.55 6.77 -18.78
C TRP A 145 -6.68 5.81 -17.60
N ALA A 146 -6.58 4.50 -17.84
CA ALA A 146 -6.72 3.52 -16.77
C ALA A 146 -5.59 3.69 -15.73
N ILE A 147 -5.93 4.19 -14.55
CA ILE A 147 -5.01 4.38 -13.44
C ILE A 147 -5.43 3.46 -12.31
N PRO A 148 -4.49 2.74 -11.69
CA PRO A 148 -4.81 1.93 -10.53
C PRO A 148 -5.42 2.77 -9.41
N GLY A 149 -6.49 2.27 -8.80
CA GLY A 149 -7.12 2.91 -7.64
C GLY A 149 -6.21 2.98 -6.42
N PHE A 150 -5.17 2.14 -6.37
CA PHE A 150 -4.26 2.01 -5.22
C PHE A 150 -5.03 1.85 -3.91
N THR A 151 -4.67 2.60 -2.90
CA THR A 151 -5.34 2.60 -1.60
C THR A 151 -6.46 3.63 -1.49
N SER A 152 -7.01 4.13 -2.60
CA SER A 152 -8.09 5.13 -2.61
C SER A 152 -9.32 4.68 -1.83
N SER A 153 -9.77 3.45 -2.05
CA SER A 153 -10.93 2.89 -1.36
C SER A 153 -10.73 2.81 0.16
N PHE A 154 -9.53 2.46 0.61
CA PHE A 154 -9.18 2.52 2.02
C PHE A 154 -9.29 3.95 2.56
N ILE A 155 -8.65 4.93 1.91
CA ILE A 155 -8.63 6.30 2.44
C ILE A 155 -10.02 6.91 2.46
N PHE A 156 -10.82 6.77 1.40
CA PHE A 156 -12.17 7.31 1.33
C PHE A 156 -13.10 6.67 2.37
N THR A 157 -13.10 5.34 2.48
CA THR A 157 -13.91 4.65 3.49
C THR A 157 -13.49 5.08 4.89
N THR A 158 -12.19 5.09 5.16
CA THR A 158 -11.66 5.42 6.49
C THR A 158 -11.92 6.87 6.86
N TRP A 159 -11.70 7.84 5.96
CA TRP A 159 -12.03 9.24 6.22
C TRP A 159 -13.52 9.44 6.51
N THR A 160 -14.38 8.87 5.67
CA THR A 160 -15.84 8.99 5.84
C THR A 160 -16.28 8.45 7.18
N MET A 161 -15.83 7.24 7.52
CA MET A 161 -16.22 6.61 8.79
C MET A 161 -15.59 7.29 9.99
N MET A 162 -14.32 7.69 9.95
CA MET A 162 -13.68 8.42 11.05
C MET A 162 -14.37 9.76 11.29
N TYR A 163 -14.74 10.49 10.25
CA TYR A 163 -15.42 11.76 10.39
C TYR A 163 -16.83 11.58 10.98
N ALA A 164 -17.58 10.61 10.48
CA ALA A 164 -18.92 10.31 10.99
C ALA A 164 -18.89 9.87 12.47
N THR A 165 -17.94 9.01 12.84
CA THR A 165 -17.84 8.47 14.19
C THR A 165 -17.38 9.48 15.25
N GLN A 166 -16.84 10.63 14.85
CA GLN A 166 -16.57 11.74 15.79
C GLN A 166 -17.82 12.25 16.50
N ARG A 167 -19.01 12.00 15.94
CA ARG A 167 -20.30 12.34 16.57
C ARG A 167 -20.84 11.27 17.51
N TYR A 168 -20.21 10.10 17.57
CA TYR A 168 -20.67 9.00 18.41
C TYR A 168 -20.29 9.23 19.87
N GLY A 169 -21.04 8.61 20.78
CA GLY A 169 -20.68 8.62 22.20
C GLY A 169 -19.28 8.05 22.45
N ARG A 170 -18.63 8.50 23.50
CA ARG A 170 -17.26 8.09 23.82
C ARG A 170 -17.10 6.63 24.22
N ASP A 171 -18.16 5.98 24.60
CA ASP A 171 -18.27 4.54 24.83
C ASP A 171 -18.20 3.73 23.53
N ILE A 172 -18.68 4.31 22.42
CA ILE A 172 -18.63 3.73 21.08
C ILE A 172 -17.36 4.16 20.36
N TRP A 173 -17.08 5.46 20.36
CA TRP A 173 -15.91 6.05 19.71
C TRP A 173 -15.01 6.77 20.74
N PRO A 174 -14.08 6.04 21.37
CA PRO A 174 -13.27 6.59 22.47
C PRO A 174 -12.21 7.60 22.03
N GLY A 175 -12.11 7.87 20.73
CA GLY A 175 -11.08 8.72 20.15
C GLY A 175 -9.73 8.02 20.03
N PRO A 176 -8.69 8.72 19.56
CA PRO A 176 -7.36 8.14 19.42
C PRO A 176 -6.81 7.70 20.77
N PRO A 177 -6.08 6.58 20.83
CA PRO A 177 -5.36 6.20 22.04
C PRO A 177 -4.32 7.26 22.36
N PRO A 178 -4.00 7.51 23.62
CA PRO A 178 -2.81 8.27 23.95
C PRO A 178 -1.61 7.51 23.34
N PRO A 179 -0.72 8.17 22.59
CA PRO A 179 0.41 7.48 21.94
C PRO A 179 1.30 6.88 23.04
N PRO A 180 1.47 5.55 23.10
CA PRO A 180 2.11 4.90 24.26
C PRO A 180 3.57 5.27 24.43
N SER A 181 4.25 5.61 23.35
CA SER A 181 5.65 6.01 23.35
C SER A 181 5.86 7.46 22.95
N ALA A 182 4.98 7.99 22.09
CA ALA A 182 5.06 9.39 21.66
C ALA A 182 4.74 10.38 22.79
N ALA A 183 3.87 10.03 23.76
CA ALA A 183 3.62 10.90 24.92
C ALA A 183 4.88 11.11 25.75
N LYS A 184 5.71 10.09 25.95
CA LYS A 184 7.02 10.24 26.59
C LYS A 184 8.01 11.03 25.73
N LEU A 185 7.93 10.89 24.42
CA LEU A 185 8.83 11.57 23.47
C LEU A 185 8.37 13.00 23.19
N LEU A 186 7.04 13.26 23.16
CA LEU A 186 6.47 14.59 23.00
C LEU A 186 6.61 15.42 24.29
N THR A 187 6.51 14.82 25.47
CA THR A 187 6.79 15.51 26.74
C THR A 187 8.27 15.82 26.92
N ALA A 188 9.18 15.00 26.35
CA ALA A 188 10.62 15.33 26.29
C ALA A 188 10.91 16.42 25.25
N SER A 189 10.10 16.53 24.19
CA SER A 189 10.23 17.53 23.12
C SER A 189 9.47 18.83 23.40
N SER A 190 8.54 18.85 24.36
CA SER A 190 7.74 20.04 24.67
C SER A 190 8.43 21.00 25.64
N ASN A 191 9.65 20.71 26.04
CA ASN A 191 10.47 21.69 26.75
C ASN A 191 11.22 22.56 25.72
N PRO A 192 10.79 23.81 25.47
CA PRO A 192 11.39 24.67 24.45
C PRO A 192 12.87 24.99 24.70
N ASP A 193 13.36 24.71 25.91
CA ASP A 193 14.74 24.96 26.34
C ASP A 193 15.68 23.75 26.19
N THR A 194 15.15 22.56 25.91
CA THR A 194 15.97 21.39 25.58
C THR A 194 15.93 21.15 24.08
N LYS A 195 16.65 21.96 23.31
CA LYS A 195 17.20 21.55 22.03
C LYS A 195 18.24 20.49 22.33
N GLU A 196 17.81 19.25 22.60
CA GLU A 196 18.71 18.13 22.48
C GLU A 196 19.16 18.10 21.01
N ASP A 197 20.44 18.42 20.81
CA ASP A 197 21.13 18.21 19.54
C ASP A 197 21.19 16.69 19.27
N PHE A 198 20.03 16.13 18.87
CA PHE A 198 19.96 14.71 18.56
C PHE A 198 20.82 14.46 17.32
N LYS A 199 21.91 13.78 17.51
CA LYS A 199 22.82 13.40 16.43
C LYS A 199 22.33 12.10 15.78
N TRP A 200 21.89 12.19 14.55
CA TRP A 200 21.53 11.03 13.77
C TRP A 200 22.73 10.13 13.54
N THR A 201 22.67 8.91 14.03
CA THR A 201 23.61 7.84 13.70
C THR A 201 23.08 7.02 12.53
N ALA A 202 23.96 6.35 11.80
CA ALA A 202 23.55 5.45 10.71
C ALA A 202 22.57 4.36 11.20
N LYS A 203 22.77 3.86 12.44
CA LYS A 203 21.87 2.89 13.07
C LYS A 203 20.45 3.44 13.26
N GLU A 204 20.34 4.66 13.79
CA GLU A 204 19.03 5.26 14.05
C GLU A 204 18.31 5.63 12.77
N PHE A 205 19.04 6.14 11.77
CA PHE A 205 18.49 6.36 10.45
C PHE A 205 17.97 5.08 9.80
N MET A 206 18.75 3.99 9.88
CA MET A 206 18.32 2.68 9.37
C MET A 206 17.09 2.15 10.13
N MET A 207 17.04 2.32 11.45
CA MET A 207 15.87 1.90 12.23
C MET A 207 14.62 2.73 11.88
N ALA A 208 14.74 4.04 11.68
CA ALA A 208 13.64 4.89 11.24
C ALA A 208 13.16 4.48 9.84
N THR A 209 14.10 4.19 8.93
CA THR A 209 13.81 3.67 7.58
C THR A 209 13.04 2.36 7.64
N LEU A 210 13.48 1.37 8.40
CA LEU A 210 12.79 0.09 8.54
C LEU A 210 11.42 0.24 9.19
N LYS A 211 11.29 1.11 10.19
CA LYS A 211 9.98 1.44 10.76
C LYS A 211 9.06 2.12 9.74
N GLY A 212 9.59 2.98 8.89
CA GLY A 212 8.83 3.58 7.80
C GLY A 212 8.22 2.54 6.86
N VAL A 213 8.96 1.47 6.56
CA VAL A 213 8.42 0.34 5.80
C VAL A 213 7.28 -0.36 6.55
N SER A 214 7.45 -0.65 7.85
CA SER A 214 6.40 -1.33 8.63
C SER A 214 5.17 -0.46 8.90
N GLN A 215 5.32 0.86 8.91
CA GLN A 215 4.21 1.80 9.10
C GLN A 215 3.18 1.77 7.97
N VAL A 216 3.48 1.17 6.83
CA VAL A 216 2.46 0.91 5.80
C VAL A 216 1.29 0.10 6.36
N THR A 217 1.54 -0.78 7.32
CA THR A 217 0.53 -1.54 8.08
C THR A 217 0.30 -1.00 9.50
N PHE A 218 0.58 0.27 9.75
CA PHE A 218 0.39 0.94 11.05
C PHE A 218 1.17 0.31 12.21
N VAL A 219 2.26 -0.38 11.92
CA VAL A 219 3.07 -1.10 12.91
C VAL A 219 4.41 -0.39 13.08
N GLU A 220 4.67 0.10 14.29
CA GLU A 220 5.94 0.72 14.65
C GLU A 220 6.95 -0.35 15.08
N ASN A 221 7.51 -1.13 14.14
CA ASN A 221 8.50 -2.15 14.48
C ASN A 221 9.51 -2.37 13.35
N TRP A 222 10.78 -2.10 13.61
CA TRP A 222 11.84 -2.29 12.62
C TRP A 222 12.01 -3.76 12.18
N LYS A 223 11.72 -4.74 13.06
CA LYS A 223 11.76 -6.17 12.69
C LYS A 223 10.68 -6.48 11.66
N THR A 224 9.45 -5.94 11.84
CA THR A 224 8.39 -6.03 10.83
C THR A 224 8.86 -5.43 9.51
N GLY A 225 9.57 -4.29 9.55
CA GLY A 225 10.17 -3.70 8.34
C GLY A 225 11.14 -4.65 7.63
N ILE A 226 11.95 -5.42 8.37
CA ILE A 226 12.81 -6.45 7.76
C ILE A 226 11.96 -7.54 7.10
N PHE A 227 10.92 -8.04 7.77
CA PHE A 227 10.03 -9.06 7.17
C PHE A 227 9.38 -8.55 5.88
N TRP A 228 9.00 -7.29 5.83
CA TRP A 228 8.49 -6.64 4.62
C TRP A 228 9.53 -6.62 3.50
N VAL A 229 10.74 -6.13 3.79
CA VAL A 229 11.81 -6.04 2.79
C VAL A 229 12.17 -7.41 2.26
N VAL A 230 12.33 -8.40 3.14
CA VAL A 230 12.61 -9.79 2.76
C VAL A 230 11.46 -10.37 1.94
N GLY A 231 10.20 -10.16 2.36
CA GLY A 231 9.02 -10.60 1.64
C GLY A 231 8.94 -10.02 0.23
N LEU A 232 9.19 -8.73 0.07
CA LEU A 232 9.23 -8.06 -1.22
C LEU A 232 10.38 -8.55 -2.11
N THR A 233 11.53 -8.87 -1.52
CA THR A 233 12.67 -9.40 -2.25
C THR A 233 12.44 -10.84 -2.71
N LEU A 234 11.81 -11.67 -1.86
CA LEU A 234 11.50 -13.07 -2.16
C LEU A 234 10.20 -13.27 -2.95
N ALA A 235 9.39 -12.24 -3.11
CA ALA A 235 8.15 -12.28 -3.90
C ALA A 235 8.34 -12.96 -5.26
N PHE A 236 9.52 -12.80 -5.78
CA PHE A 236 9.99 -13.24 -7.04
C PHE A 236 10.34 -14.76 -7.13
N GLU A 237 11.02 -15.32 -6.11
CA GLU A 237 11.58 -16.67 -6.21
C GLU A 237 10.58 -17.77 -5.84
N LEU A 238 9.57 -17.40 -5.03
CA LEU A 238 8.67 -18.36 -4.40
C LEU A 238 7.20 -18.14 -4.76
N ALA A 239 6.87 -17.18 -5.64
CA ALA A 239 5.54 -17.11 -6.20
C ALA A 239 5.23 -18.43 -6.90
N PRO A 240 4.21 -19.19 -6.48
CA PRO A 240 3.91 -20.43 -7.17
C PRO A 240 3.61 -20.12 -8.63
N ILE A 241 4.10 -20.97 -9.49
CA ILE A 241 3.70 -21.00 -10.89
C ILE A 241 2.22 -21.35 -10.85
N ALA A 242 1.34 -20.36 -10.71
CA ALA A 242 -0.03 -20.53 -11.10
C ALA A 242 0.07 -20.96 -12.58
N ASN A 243 -0.50 -22.10 -12.90
CA ASN A 243 -0.60 -22.55 -14.28
C ASN A 243 -1.34 -21.46 -15.03
N PHE A 244 -0.55 -20.54 -15.59
CA PHE A 244 -1.03 -19.72 -16.65
C PHE A 244 -1.29 -20.69 -17.79
N ASP A 245 -2.57 -21.01 -18.03
CA ASP A 245 -2.96 -21.61 -19.28
C ASP A 245 -2.56 -20.63 -20.35
N GLY A 246 -1.42 -20.96 -20.96
CA GLY A 246 -0.52 -20.03 -21.63
C GLY A 246 -0.95 -19.57 -23.01
N ASP A 247 -2.24 -19.42 -23.30
CA ASP A 247 -2.66 -18.95 -24.64
C ASP A 247 -2.60 -17.43 -24.82
N SER A 248 -2.34 -16.67 -23.76
CA SER A 248 -2.30 -15.20 -23.89
C SER A 248 -0.98 -14.54 -23.50
N MET A 249 -0.03 -15.28 -22.93
CA MET A 249 1.30 -14.74 -22.63
C MET A 249 2.38 -15.50 -23.38
N ASN A 250 3.25 -14.75 -24.02
CA ASN A 250 4.41 -15.23 -24.75
C ASN A 250 5.14 -16.30 -23.92
N GLN A 251 5.07 -17.58 -24.34
CA GLN A 251 5.67 -18.74 -23.68
C GLN A 251 7.19 -18.63 -23.48
N ASP A 252 7.83 -17.68 -24.17
CA ASP A 252 9.26 -17.40 -24.09
C ASP A 252 9.68 -16.49 -22.93
N ARG A 253 8.72 -16.03 -22.09
CA ARG A 253 9.05 -15.18 -20.96
C ARG A 253 9.37 -16.03 -19.73
N PRO A 254 10.43 -15.70 -19.00
CA PRO A 254 10.74 -16.36 -17.74
C PRO A 254 9.56 -16.33 -16.77
N TRP A 255 9.30 -17.42 -16.04
CA TRP A 255 8.19 -17.56 -15.08
C TRP A 255 8.08 -16.43 -14.05
N TRP A 256 9.19 -15.80 -13.71
CA TRP A 256 9.27 -14.66 -12.82
C TRP A 256 8.72 -13.36 -13.43
N THR A 257 8.40 -13.32 -14.70
CA THR A 257 7.74 -12.19 -15.33
C THR A 257 6.22 -12.28 -15.24
N ASN A 258 5.69 -13.31 -14.60
CA ASN A 258 4.25 -13.57 -14.49
C ASN A 258 3.59 -13.01 -13.22
N GLY A 259 4.34 -12.37 -12.31
CA GLY A 259 3.79 -11.64 -11.20
C GLY A 259 3.17 -10.30 -11.62
N PHE A 260 2.33 -9.71 -10.77
CA PHE A 260 1.68 -8.43 -11.03
C PHE A 260 2.67 -7.35 -11.53
N THR A 261 3.76 -7.17 -10.81
CA THR A 261 4.81 -6.21 -11.18
C THR A 261 5.49 -6.57 -12.49
N ALA A 262 5.65 -7.84 -12.77
CA ALA A 262 6.32 -8.32 -13.97
C ALA A 262 5.45 -8.18 -15.21
N GLN A 263 4.15 -8.29 -15.11
CA GLN A 263 3.23 -7.96 -16.19
C GLN A 263 3.34 -6.49 -16.57
N TRP A 264 3.54 -5.64 -15.55
CA TRP A 264 3.57 -4.20 -15.70
C TRP A 264 4.93 -3.66 -16.12
N ASN A 265 5.99 -4.29 -15.68
CA ASN A 265 7.34 -3.84 -15.93
C ASN A 265 8.32 -5.00 -16.12
N PRO A 266 8.29 -5.65 -17.29
CA PRO A 266 9.19 -6.76 -17.56
C PRO A 266 10.68 -6.37 -17.55
N ALA A 267 11.00 -5.08 -17.60
CA ALA A 267 12.37 -4.57 -17.49
C ALA A 267 12.82 -4.33 -16.05
N SER A 268 11.92 -4.42 -15.07
CA SER A 268 12.26 -4.23 -13.67
C SER A 268 12.53 -5.57 -13.00
N PRO A 269 13.74 -5.79 -12.50
CA PRO A 269 14.02 -6.96 -11.69
C PRO A 269 13.22 -6.90 -10.38
N LEU A 270 12.35 -7.89 -10.14
CA LEU A 270 11.44 -7.91 -8.97
C LEU A 270 12.18 -7.89 -7.63
N PHE A 271 13.39 -8.48 -7.56
CA PHE A 271 14.21 -8.43 -6.34
C PHE A 271 14.54 -7.00 -5.88
N LEU A 272 14.36 -6.00 -6.73
CA LEU A 272 14.55 -4.60 -6.37
C LEU A 272 13.38 -4.03 -5.54
N ALA A 273 12.22 -4.68 -5.47
CA ALA A 273 11.08 -4.13 -4.75
C ALA A 273 11.38 -3.88 -3.25
N GLY A 274 12.09 -4.81 -2.62
CA GLY A 274 12.59 -4.61 -1.26
C GLY A 274 13.55 -3.43 -1.14
N ALA A 275 14.44 -3.26 -2.11
CA ALA A 275 15.35 -2.12 -2.18
C ALA A 275 14.59 -0.80 -2.42
N MET A 276 13.59 -0.80 -3.31
CA MET A 276 12.75 0.38 -3.57
C MET A 276 11.96 0.80 -2.33
N ALA A 277 11.46 -0.16 -1.55
CA ALA A 277 10.82 0.11 -0.26
C ALA A 277 11.77 0.83 0.70
N LEU A 278 13.00 0.35 0.82
CA LEU A 278 14.01 0.97 1.67
C LEU A 278 14.41 2.36 1.18
N ILE A 279 14.64 2.52 -0.14
CA ILE A 279 14.99 3.82 -0.74
C ILE A 279 13.86 4.83 -0.52
N GLY A 280 12.60 4.45 -0.78
CA GLY A 280 11.46 5.31 -0.55
C GLY A 280 11.36 5.77 0.90
N SER A 281 11.45 4.83 1.85
CA SER A 281 11.42 5.16 3.27
C SER A 281 12.60 6.03 3.71
N ALA A 282 13.80 5.76 3.20
CA ALA A 282 15.00 6.55 3.50
C ALA A 282 14.87 7.98 2.98
N ILE A 283 14.34 8.17 1.78
CA ILE A 283 14.04 9.51 1.23
C ILE A 283 13.09 10.26 2.17
N GLY A 284 12.01 9.61 2.63
CA GLY A 284 11.06 10.20 3.56
C GLY A 284 11.70 10.64 4.87
N ALA A 285 12.50 9.77 5.47
CA ALA A 285 13.24 10.09 6.69
C ALA A 285 14.25 11.24 6.47
N ALA A 286 14.99 11.21 5.36
CA ALA A 286 15.96 12.26 5.03
C ALA A 286 15.28 13.62 4.81
N CYS A 287 14.18 13.66 4.05
CA CYS A 287 13.39 14.88 3.84
C CYS A 287 12.86 15.44 5.17
N ALA A 288 12.36 14.57 6.06
CA ALA A 288 11.87 14.99 7.37
C ALA A 288 12.99 15.54 8.26
N ILE A 289 14.20 14.97 8.22
CA ILE A 289 15.37 15.50 8.91
C ILE A 289 15.75 16.89 8.35
N LEU A 290 15.81 17.03 7.04
CA LEU A 290 16.16 18.30 6.36
C LEU A 290 15.14 19.41 6.64
N THR A 291 13.86 19.05 6.77
CA THR A 291 12.78 19.99 7.08
C THR A 291 12.57 20.22 8.59
N LYS A 292 13.44 19.63 9.42
CA LYS A 292 13.44 19.79 10.88
C LYS A 292 12.12 19.36 11.54
N ILE A 293 11.51 18.31 11.01
CA ILE A 293 10.36 17.65 11.64
C ILE A 293 10.80 17.10 13.01
N PRO A 294 9.92 17.07 14.02
CA PRO A 294 10.23 16.52 15.33
C PRO A 294 10.87 15.13 15.24
N THR A 295 12.06 14.98 15.83
CA THR A 295 12.85 13.73 15.78
C THR A 295 12.04 12.51 16.24
N ALA A 296 11.11 12.69 17.18
CA ALA A 296 10.22 11.64 17.64
C ALA A 296 9.38 11.05 16.51
N GLU A 297 8.79 11.87 15.65
CA GLU A 297 7.96 11.42 14.53
C GLU A 297 8.79 10.67 13.48
N ILE A 298 10.01 11.14 13.22
CA ILE A 298 10.93 10.49 12.28
C ILE A 298 11.33 9.11 12.81
N ARG A 299 11.66 9.00 14.10
CA ARG A 299 12.03 7.74 14.77
C ARG A 299 10.89 6.72 14.82
N LEU A 300 9.63 7.17 14.75
CA LEU A 300 8.46 6.32 14.62
C LEU A 300 8.27 5.79 13.18
N GLY A 301 8.99 6.34 12.19
CA GLY A 301 8.86 5.97 10.77
C GLY A 301 7.68 6.64 10.06
N LEU A 302 7.02 7.63 10.67
CA LEU A 302 5.80 8.24 10.14
C LEU A 302 5.99 8.99 8.81
N HIS A 303 7.22 9.34 8.47
CA HIS A 303 7.55 10.04 7.23
C HIS A 303 8.03 9.10 6.12
N GLY A 304 8.13 7.78 6.38
CA GLY A 304 8.60 6.79 5.40
C GLY A 304 7.51 6.13 4.59
N PHE A 305 6.36 5.78 5.20
CA PHE A 305 5.41 4.82 4.64
C PHE A 305 4.75 5.25 3.32
N ASN A 306 4.37 6.52 3.16
CA ASN A 306 3.85 7.02 1.89
C ASN A 306 4.89 6.94 0.78
N ASN A 307 6.14 7.23 1.11
CA ASN A 307 7.26 7.21 0.19
C ASN A 307 7.66 5.80 -0.24
N VAL A 308 7.51 4.81 0.67
CA VAL A 308 7.62 3.39 0.32
C VAL A 308 6.66 3.06 -0.81
N LEU A 309 5.40 3.43 -0.64
CA LEU A 309 4.36 3.13 -1.62
C LEU A 309 4.52 3.90 -2.93
N VAL A 310 4.92 5.19 -2.89
CA VAL A 310 5.22 5.97 -4.10
C VAL A 310 6.36 5.33 -4.89
N MET A 311 7.46 5.00 -4.21
CA MET A 311 8.63 4.44 -4.86
C MET A 311 8.33 3.07 -5.48
N ILE A 312 7.65 2.20 -4.76
CA ILE A 312 7.22 0.90 -5.27
C ILE A 312 6.28 1.09 -6.46
N ALA A 313 5.23 1.90 -6.34
CA ALA A 313 4.26 2.09 -7.41
C ALA A 313 4.93 2.59 -8.70
N LEU A 314 5.72 3.64 -8.63
CA LEU A 314 6.32 4.22 -9.83
C LEU A 314 7.33 3.27 -10.49
N THR A 315 8.09 2.51 -9.70
CA THR A 315 9.03 1.52 -10.26
C THR A 315 8.37 0.22 -10.70
N SER A 316 7.13 -0.03 -10.29
CA SER A 316 6.33 -1.19 -10.73
C SER A 316 5.51 -0.89 -11.99
N PHE A 317 4.94 0.31 -12.09
CA PHE A 317 4.05 0.68 -13.19
C PHE A 317 4.75 1.35 -14.38
N ILE A 318 6.02 1.73 -14.24
CA ILE A 318 6.83 2.33 -15.29
C ILE A 318 8.08 1.47 -15.50
N PRO A 319 8.43 1.12 -16.75
CA PRO A 319 9.67 0.38 -17.02
C PRO A 319 10.88 1.04 -16.37
N LEU A 320 11.67 0.28 -15.63
CA LEU A 320 12.79 0.81 -14.86
C LEU A 320 13.96 1.13 -15.78
N THR A 321 14.19 2.40 -15.97
CA THR A 321 15.33 3.02 -16.66
C THR A 321 15.96 4.04 -15.73
N ALA A 322 17.12 4.58 -16.10
CA ALA A 322 17.72 5.67 -15.32
C ALA A 322 16.80 6.89 -15.22
N GLN A 323 16.10 7.24 -16.31
CA GLN A 323 15.15 8.35 -16.32
C GLN A 323 13.93 8.10 -15.43
N SER A 324 13.29 6.93 -15.57
CA SER A 324 12.13 6.60 -14.76
C SER A 324 12.46 6.46 -13.28
N PHE A 325 13.64 5.94 -12.94
CA PHE A 325 14.14 5.89 -11.57
C PHE A 325 14.34 7.30 -10.99
N LEU A 326 14.97 8.22 -11.74
CA LEU A 326 15.15 9.61 -11.30
C LEU A 326 13.83 10.31 -11.09
N ILE A 327 12.81 10.04 -11.92
CA ILE A 327 11.45 10.56 -11.72
C ILE A 327 10.80 9.96 -10.50
N ALA A 328 10.94 8.65 -10.27
CA ALA A 328 10.41 8.02 -9.06
C ALA A 328 11.02 8.64 -7.80
N VAL A 329 12.33 8.90 -7.78
CA VAL A 329 13.02 9.62 -6.70
C VAL A 329 12.47 11.04 -6.56
N PHE A 330 12.37 11.79 -7.66
CA PHE A 330 11.86 13.17 -7.66
C PHE A 330 10.42 13.24 -7.10
N MET A 331 9.54 12.37 -7.56
CA MET A 331 8.15 12.34 -7.10
C MET A 331 8.04 11.88 -5.65
N THR A 332 8.92 10.98 -5.20
CA THR A 332 9.00 10.57 -3.80
C THR A 332 9.45 11.73 -2.89
N VAL A 333 10.42 12.54 -3.33
CA VAL A 333 10.83 13.78 -2.65
C VAL A 333 9.68 14.78 -2.63
N ALA A 334 8.98 14.96 -3.75
CA ALA A 334 7.81 15.87 -3.83
C ALA A 334 6.67 15.41 -2.89
N CYS A 335 6.43 14.10 -2.78
CA CYS A 335 5.51 13.53 -1.81
C CYS A 335 5.86 13.96 -0.38
N SER A 336 7.14 13.82 0.01
CA SER A 336 7.60 14.17 1.35
C SER A 336 7.52 15.66 1.67
N LEU A 337 7.97 16.48 0.73
CA LEU A 337 8.16 17.91 0.98
C LEU A 337 6.89 18.73 0.82
N PHE A 338 5.98 18.28 -0.05
CA PHE A 338 4.81 19.08 -0.44
C PHE A 338 3.50 18.36 -0.21
N VAL A 339 3.31 17.18 -0.78
CA VAL A 339 1.99 16.53 -0.79
C VAL A 339 1.60 16.05 0.61
N MET A 340 2.52 15.38 1.32
CA MET A 340 2.26 14.88 2.66
C MET A 340 1.97 16.00 3.67
N PRO A 341 2.78 17.07 3.80
CA PRO A 341 2.45 18.18 4.70
C PRO A 341 1.17 18.91 4.32
N ALA A 342 0.90 19.08 3.02
CA ALA A 342 -0.33 19.73 2.55
C ALA A 342 -1.57 18.93 2.96
N LEU A 343 -1.58 17.62 2.71
CA LEU A 343 -2.72 16.76 3.06
C LEU A 343 -2.84 16.57 4.58
N GLN A 344 -1.74 16.45 5.32
CA GLN A 344 -1.78 16.42 6.78
C GLN A 344 -2.42 17.67 7.35
N ARG A 345 -2.06 18.86 6.82
CA ARG A 345 -2.65 20.13 7.25
C ARG A 345 -4.12 20.23 6.85
N PHE A 346 -4.46 19.85 5.61
CA PHE A 346 -5.84 19.90 5.11
C PHE A 346 -6.76 18.99 5.92
N PHE A 347 -6.44 17.69 6.02
CA PHE A 347 -7.27 16.75 6.78
C PHE A 347 -7.22 16.96 8.28
N GLY A 348 -6.11 17.50 8.79
CA GLY A 348 -5.97 17.88 10.19
C GLY A 348 -6.98 18.92 10.65
N MET A 349 -7.46 19.82 9.75
CA MET A 349 -8.54 20.75 10.05
C MET A 349 -9.87 20.05 10.44
N TRP A 350 -10.04 18.82 9.98
CA TRP A 350 -11.22 18.00 10.25
C TRP A 350 -10.94 16.92 11.32
N GLY A 351 -9.76 16.95 11.93
CA GLY A 351 -9.33 15.93 12.89
C GLY A 351 -9.08 14.56 12.25
N LEU A 352 -8.76 14.53 10.95
CA LEU A 352 -8.50 13.32 10.19
C LEU A 352 -7.01 13.18 9.88
N PRO A 353 -6.46 11.95 9.92
CA PRO A 353 -5.10 11.69 9.43
C PRO A 353 -5.07 11.70 7.90
N ALA A 354 -3.91 12.06 7.32
CA ALA A 354 -3.74 12.00 5.86
C ALA A 354 -3.73 10.56 5.31
N LEU A 355 -3.50 9.56 6.15
CA LEU A 355 -3.40 8.14 5.78
C LEU A 355 -2.39 7.92 4.64
N THR A 356 -2.75 7.10 3.65
CA THR A 356 -1.98 6.91 2.42
C THR A 356 -2.40 7.87 1.30
N GLY A 357 -3.17 8.92 1.61
CA GLY A 357 -3.54 9.97 0.65
C GLY A 357 -2.35 10.58 -0.07
N PRO A 358 -1.25 10.96 0.63
CA PRO A 358 -0.06 11.50 -0.03
C PRO A 358 0.50 10.56 -1.10
N PHE A 359 0.53 9.26 -0.84
CA PHE A 359 0.93 8.26 -1.83
C PHE A 359 -0.01 8.25 -3.04
N VAL A 360 -1.32 8.10 -2.81
CA VAL A 360 -2.30 7.98 -3.89
C VAL A 360 -2.28 9.20 -4.79
N PHE A 361 -2.33 10.41 -4.23
CA PHE A 361 -2.29 11.65 -5.02
C PHE A 361 -0.99 11.80 -5.79
N THR A 362 0.15 11.51 -5.17
CA THR A 362 1.46 11.61 -5.84
C THR A 362 1.57 10.60 -6.98
N ALA A 363 1.16 9.34 -6.75
CA ALA A 363 1.22 8.29 -7.76
C ALA A 363 0.29 8.59 -8.94
N TRP A 364 -0.94 9.04 -8.69
CA TRP A 364 -1.87 9.44 -9.76
C TRP A 364 -1.30 10.58 -10.61
N ILE A 365 -0.82 11.65 -9.99
CA ILE A 365 -0.25 12.79 -10.72
C ILE A 365 0.98 12.34 -11.52
N ALA A 366 1.85 11.54 -10.91
CA ALA A 366 3.04 11.05 -11.58
C ALA A 366 2.69 10.16 -12.79
N LEU A 367 1.83 9.19 -12.60
CA LEU A 367 1.47 8.25 -13.66
C LEU A 367 0.74 8.97 -14.81
N LEU A 368 -0.20 9.87 -14.51
CA LEU A 368 -0.86 10.70 -15.52
C LEU A 368 0.11 11.62 -16.26
N GLY A 369 0.98 12.31 -15.53
CA GLY A 369 1.92 13.26 -16.11
C GLY A 369 2.99 12.59 -16.97
N ILE A 370 3.49 11.44 -16.53
CA ILE A 370 4.59 10.72 -17.21
C ILE A 370 4.18 10.26 -18.60
N SER A 371 2.92 9.91 -18.82
CA SER A 371 2.42 9.48 -20.13
C SER A 371 2.60 10.53 -21.23
N GLY A 372 2.68 11.81 -20.85
CA GLY A 372 2.89 12.93 -21.77
C GLY A 372 4.35 13.23 -22.11
N PHE A 373 5.33 12.57 -21.48
CA PHE A 373 6.76 12.85 -21.69
C PHE A 373 7.41 11.81 -22.61
N GLU A 374 7.93 12.25 -23.77
CA GLU A 374 8.50 11.35 -24.78
C GLU A 374 9.75 10.59 -24.33
N ASN A 375 10.56 11.19 -23.45
CA ASN A 375 11.82 10.60 -22.99
C ASN A 375 11.65 9.58 -21.87
N ILE A 376 10.42 9.34 -21.40
CA ILE A 376 10.14 8.36 -20.38
C ILE A 376 9.41 7.19 -21.04
N PRO A 377 9.80 5.94 -20.79
CA PRO A 377 9.08 4.80 -21.33
C PRO A 377 7.60 4.90 -20.93
N ALA A 378 6.71 4.72 -21.88
CA ALA A 378 5.27 4.66 -21.57
C ALA A 378 5.04 3.56 -20.54
N GLY A 379 4.29 3.87 -19.49
CA GLY A 379 3.79 2.87 -18.56
C GLY A 379 2.92 1.85 -19.28
N ILE A 380 2.76 0.68 -18.70
CA ILE A 380 1.97 -0.39 -19.29
C ILE A 380 0.51 0.05 -19.40
N GLY A 381 -0.12 -0.28 -20.53
CA GLY A 381 -1.51 0.06 -20.81
C GLY A 381 -1.75 1.47 -21.33
N TRP A 382 -0.69 2.28 -21.53
CA TRP A 382 -0.82 3.65 -21.96
C TRP A 382 -0.27 3.82 -23.38
N SER A 383 -1.18 3.92 -24.34
CA SER A 383 -0.81 4.41 -25.67
C SER A 383 -0.54 5.91 -25.54
N ARG A 384 0.62 6.35 -26.02
CA ARG A 384 0.85 7.79 -26.23
C ARG A 384 -0.19 8.32 -27.19
N PRO A 385 -0.70 9.54 -26.98
CA PRO A 385 -1.61 10.17 -27.92
C PRO A 385 -0.99 10.30 -29.31
#